data_8d20e7aedb8d5bde92936f4027e7d2e3
#
_entry.id   8d20e7aedb8d5bde92936f4027e7d2e3
#
_cell.length_a   1.000
_cell.length_b   1.000
_cell.length_c   1.000
_cell.angle_alpha   90.00
_cell.angle_beta   90.00
_cell.angle_gamma   90.00
#
_symmetry.space_group_name_H-M   'P 1'
#
loop_
_entity.id
_entity.type
_entity.pdbx_description
1 polymer ?
#
loop_
_entity_poly.entity_id
_entity_poly.type
_entity_poly.pdbx_seq_one_letter_code
_entity_poly.pdbx_strand_id
1 'polypeptide(L)'
;WYNYGSIHLGYVVLYFIAMLIFNMAVDILDNYNDYHHATEVHDYKEKTNIIGREQLSLPFVFRLMIGMIVVSAVMGIVLAYFVGWPLFWMGLYCYLIGIFYSSGPRPLSSLPLGEFFSGFTMGFMISLICVYLNTYETFQWNSATLGGIFLIALPNTLWIANLMLANNICDLEEDENNNRYTLVHYLGKSQGLRLFVLLNIIAFVAILTAVVLHLAPWTMLLTFLVLPFVWKQTKLFMHKQIKRETFVCAVKILAVGACAQVISFAIGLIL
;
A
#
# COMPACT_ATOMS: atom_id res chain seq x y z
N TRP A 1 -13.46 12.39 11.15
CA TRP A 1 -13.93 13.36 12.15
C TRP A 1 -13.78 14.79 11.67
N TYR A 2 -12.59 15.23 11.24
CA TYR A 2 -12.32 16.61 10.82
C TYR A 2 -13.35 17.17 9.83
N ASN A 3 -13.64 16.43 8.76
CA ASN A 3 -14.56 16.87 7.71
C ASN A 3 -16.02 16.45 7.94
N TYR A 4 -16.29 15.46 8.79
CA TYR A 4 -17.61 14.82 8.87
C TYR A 4 -18.19 14.76 10.30
N GLY A 5 -17.40 15.06 11.33
CA GLY A 5 -17.85 15.18 12.72
C GLY A 5 -18.21 13.86 13.42
N SER A 6 -18.06 12.69 12.76
CA SER A 6 -18.47 11.39 13.29
C SER A 6 -17.30 10.42 13.39
N ILE A 7 -17.30 9.57 14.43
CA ILE A 7 -16.39 8.44 14.61
C ILE A 7 -17.16 7.25 15.18
N HIS A 8 -17.12 6.14 14.48
CA HIS A 8 -17.62 4.85 14.94
C HIS A 8 -16.44 3.94 15.35
N LEU A 9 -15.86 4.21 16.52
CA LEU A 9 -14.61 3.58 16.98
C LEU A 9 -14.67 2.05 16.92
N GLY A 10 -15.79 1.43 17.28
CA GLY A 10 -15.96 -0.02 17.22
C GLY A 10 -15.79 -0.58 15.80
N TYR A 11 -16.37 0.09 14.79
CA TYR A 11 -16.24 -0.31 13.41
C TYR A 11 -14.82 -0.09 12.89
N VAL A 12 -14.18 1.01 13.27
CA VAL A 12 -12.78 1.31 12.87
C VAL A 12 -11.83 0.28 13.45
N VAL A 13 -11.98 -0.10 14.72
CA VAL A 13 -11.13 -1.12 15.36
C VAL A 13 -11.32 -2.48 14.71
N LEU A 14 -12.58 -2.89 14.47
CA LEU A 14 -12.88 -4.16 13.82
C LEU A 14 -12.31 -4.20 12.39
N TYR A 15 -12.46 -3.11 11.65
CA TYR A 15 -11.89 -2.94 10.33
C TYR A 15 -10.35 -3.02 10.34
N PHE A 16 -9.71 -2.32 11.28
CA PHE A 16 -8.26 -2.34 11.43
C PHE A 16 -7.73 -3.76 11.67
N ILE A 17 -8.38 -4.51 12.55
CA ILE A 17 -8.00 -5.91 12.84
C ILE A 17 -8.21 -6.79 11.60
N ALA A 18 -9.36 -6.67 10.93
CA ALA A 18 -9.64 -7.43 9.71
C ALA A 18 -8.62 -7.13 8.60
N MET A 19 -8.33 -5.85 8.38
CA MET A 19 -7.34 -5.40 7.40
C MET A 19 -5.93 -5.91 7.74
N LEU A 20 -5.52 -5.83 9.01
CA LEU A 20 -4.21 -6.30 9.45
C LEU A 20 -4.06 -7.80 9.22
N ILE A 21 -5.07 -8.60 9.63
CA ILE A 21 -5.07 -10.06 9.43
C ILE A 21 -5.00 -10.39 7.94
N PHE A 22 -5.78 -9.69 7.10
CA PHE A 22 -5.76 -9.92 5.67
C PHE A 22 -4.41 -9.55 5.04
N ASN A 23 -3.83 -8.41 5.41
CA ASN A 23 -2.51 -8.00 4.92
C ASN A 23 -1.42 -9.01 5.26
N MET A 24 -1.40 -9.50 6.51
CA MET A 24 -0.48 -10.57 6.91
C MET A 24 -0.72 -11.87 6.13
N ALA A 25 -1.97 -12.21 5.81
CA ALA A 25 -2.30 -13.38 5.00
C ALA A 25 -1.79 -13.23 3.56
N VAL A 26 -1.86 -12.03 2.98
CA VAL A 26 -1.32 -11.74 1.65
C VAL A 26 0.20 -11.84 1.64
N ASP A 27 0.90 -11.37 2.68
CA ASP A 27 2.35 -11.55 2.81
C ASP A 27 2.74 -13.04 2.90
N ILE A 28 1.95 -13.84 3.62
CA ILE A 28 2.16 -15.31 3.66
C ILE A 28 1.91 -15.92 2.28
N LEU A 29 0.86 -15.49 1.58
CA LEU A 29 0.52 -15.94 0.24
C LEU A 29 1.64 -15.66 -0.76
N ASP A 30 2.22 -14.47 -0.71
CA ASP A 30 3.35 -14.06 -1.55
C ASP A 30 4.56 -14.98 -1.31
N ASN A 31 4.98 -15.15 -0.06
CA ASN A 31 6.06 -16.06 0.32
C ASN A 31 5.78 -17.52 -0.07
N TYR A 32 4.51 -17.97 0.05
CA TYR A 32 4.11 -19.33 -0.31
C TYR A 32 4.19 -19.55 -1.83
N ASN A 33 3.75 -18.58 -2.62
CA ASN A 33 3.84 -18.62 -4.08
C ASN A 33 5.31 -18.57 -4.55
N ASP A 34 6.12 -17.69 -3.97
CA ASP A 34 7.54 -17.59 -4.25
C ASP A 34 8.27 -18.91 -3.96
N TYR A 35 7.92 -19.57 -2.83
CA TYR A 35 8.48 -20.89 -2.51
C TYR A 35 8.15 -21.94 -3.57
N HIS A 36 6.92 -21.93 -4.11
CA HIS A 36 6.50 -22.89 -5.13
C HIS A 36 7.07 -22.62 -6.51
N HIS A 37 7.26 -21.34 -6.88
CA HIS A 37 7.76 -20.94 -8.20
C HIS A 37 9.29 -20.84 -8.26
N ALA A 38 9.97 -20.85 -7.10
CA ALA A 38 11.42 -20.75 -7.06
C ALA A 38 12.07 -21.95 -7.79
N THR A 39 12.94 -21.64 -8.75
CA THR A 39 13.78 -22.63 -9.44
C THR A 39 14.93 -23.05 -8.50
N GLU A 40 15.36 -24.31 -8.58
CA GLU A 40 16.43 -24.86 -7.72
C GLU A 40 17.81 -24.21 -7.92
N VAL A 41 17.97 -23.41 -8.98
CA VAL A 41 19.25 -22.87 -9.44
C VAL A 41 19.96 -21.93 -8.46
N HIS A 42 19.24 -21.36 -7.45
CA HIS A 42 19.82 -20.27 -6.62
C HIS A 42 19.69 -20.46 -5.12
N ASP A 43 19.45 -21.67 -4.61
CA ASP A 43 19.25 -21.92 -3.17
C ASP A 43 18.20 -20.97 -2.51
N TYR A 44 17.34 -20.33 -3.33
CA TYR A 44 16.38 -19.35 -2.89
C TYR A 44 15.42 -19.94 -1.85
N LYS A 45 14.93 -21.17 -2.14
CA LYS A 45 14.01 -21.87 -1.23
C LYS A 45 14.58 -22.05 0.17
N GLU A 46 15.86 -22.45 0.28
CA GLU A 46 16.46 -22.82 1.56
C GLU A 46 17.13 -21.64 2.29
N LYS A 47 17.62 -20.63 1.54
CA LYS A 47 18.43 -19.57 2.14
C LYS A 47 17.70 -18.23 2.24
N THR A 48 16.76 -17.94 1.33
CA THR A 48 16.13 -16.63 1.23
C THR A 48 14.65 -16.66 1.63
N ASN A 49 13.87 -17.62 1.09
CA ASN A 49 12.46 -17.74 1.45
C ASN A 49 12.30 -18.21 2.90
N ILE A 50 11.46 -17.53 3.67
CA ILE A 50 11.27 -17.80 5.10
C ILE A 50 10.76 -19.22 5.38
N ILE A 51 9.92 -19.78 4.47
CA ILE A 51 9.33 -21.11 4.64
C ILE A 51 10.43 -22.18 4.62
N GLY A 52 11.33 -22.12 3.66
CA GLY A 52 12.43 -23.06 3.56
C GLY A 52 13.53 -22.82 4.60
N ARG A 53 13.92 -21.55 4.78
CA ARG A 53 14.94 -21.16 5.76
C ARG A 53 14.60 -21.60 7.18
N GLU A 54 13.36 -21.42 7.60
CA GLU A 54 12.87 -21.80 8.94
C GLU A 54 12.25 -23.20 8.96
N GLN A 55 12.35 -23.96 7.86
CA GLN A 55 11.82 -25.33 7.71
C GLN A 55 10.33 -25.45 8.09
N LEU A 56 9.52 -24.45 7.73
CA LEU A 56 8.10 -24.42 8.07
C LEU A 56 7.33 -25.47 7.26
N SER A 57 6.39 -26.14 7.91
CA SER A 57 5.50 -27.11 7.26
C SER A 57 4.57 -26.42 6.27
N LEU A 58 4.67 -26.74 4.97
CA LEU A 58 3.80 -26.18 3.92
C LEU A 58 2.30 -26.36 4.23
N PRO A 59 1.81 -27.52 4.69
CA PRO A 59 0.41 -27.67 5.06
C PRO A 59 -0.01 -26.78 6.24
N PHE A 60 0.91 -26.49 7.17
CA PHE A 60 0.64 -25.56 8.26
C PHE A 60 0.54 -24.13 7.74
N VAL A 61 1.51 -23.67 6.94
CA VAL A 61 1.52 -22.32 6.35
C VAL A 61 0.26 -22.09 5.52
N PHE A 62 -0.13 -23.05 4.67
CA PHE A 62 -1.34 -22.96 3.85
C PHE A 62 -2.61 -22.85 4.71
N ARG A 63 -2.76 -23.70 5.75
CA ARG A 63 -3.92 -23.67 6.65
C ARG A 63 -3.99 -22.36 7.44
N LEU A 64 -2.84 -21.85 7.91
CA LEU A 64 -2.76 -20.58 8.60
C LEU A 64 -3.23 -19.44 7.70
N MET A 65 -2.69 -19.36 6.49
CA MET A 65 -3.04 -18.36 5.49
C MET A 65 -4.55 -18.38 5.17
N ILE A 66 -5.11 -19.55 4.85
CA ILE A 66 -6.54 -19.68 4.56
C ILE A 66 -7.39 -19.30 5.78
N GLY A 67 -6.99 -19.76 6.98
CA GLY A 67 -7.67 -19.38 8.23
C GLY A 67 -7.70 -17.86 8.45
N MET A 68 -6.60 -17.18 8.20
CA MET A 68 -6.51 -15.72 8.31
C MET A 68 -7.40 -15.01 7.26
N ILE A 69 -7.39 -15.48 6.01
CA ILE A 69 -8.27 -14.95 4.95
C ILE A 69 -9.75 -15.12 5.35
N VAL A 70 -10.14 -16.30 5.82
CA VAL A 70 -11.53 -16.59 6.22
C VAL A 70 -11.94 -15.72 7.42
N VAL A 71 -11.11 -15.64 8.46
CA VAL A 71 -11.40 -14.84 9.66
C VAL A 71 -11.58 -13.36 9.29
N SER A 72 -10.65 -12.81 8.52
CA SER A 72 -10.74 -11.40 8.10
C SER A 72 -11.95 -11.16 7.19
N ALA A 73 -12.28 -12.10 6.28
CA ALA A 73 -13.46 -12.00 5.41
C ALA A 73 -14.77 -12.03 6.22
N VAL A 74 -14.89 -12.92 7.22
CA VAL A 74 -16.04 -12.95 8.12
C VAL A 74 -16.20 -11.62 8.84
N MET A 75 -15.11 -11.06 9.38
CA MET A 75 -15.13 -9.73 10.02
C MET A 75 -15.59 -8.63 9.05
N GLY A 76 -15.10 -8.65 7.79
CA GLY A 76 -15.52 -7.72 6.75
C GLY A 76 -16.99 -7.85 6.36
N ILE A 77 -17.52 -9.08 6.28
CA ILE A 77 -18.95 -9.37 6.01
C ILE A 77 -19.82 -8.88 7.18
N VAL A 78 -19.39 -9.10 8.42
CA VAL A 78 -20.10 -8.60 9.62
C VAL A 78 -20.15 -7.07 9.58
N LEU A 79 -19.06 -6.39 9.27
CA LEU A 79 -19.06 -4.93 9.09
C LEU A 79 -20.03 -4.51 7.97
N ALA A 80 -19.99 -5.17 6.81
CA ALA A 80 -20.86 -4.85 5.69
C ALA A 80 -22.35 -5.04 6.02
N TYR A 81 -22.68 -6.01 6.87
CA TYR A 81 -24.04 -6.18 7.37
C TYR A 81 -24.56 -4.97 8.15
N PHE A 82 -23.69 -4.33 8.95
CA PHE A 82 -24.08 -3.15 9.75
C PHE A 82 -24.02 -1.83 8.98
N VAL A 83 -23.06 -1.67 8.06
CA VAL A 83 -22.81 -0.38 7.36
C VAL A 83 -23.27 -0.38 5.90
N GLY A 84 -23.68 -1.51 5.35
CA GLY A 84 -24.29 -1.61 4.03
C GLY A 84 -23.38 -2.11 2.90
N TRP A 85 -24.03 -2.40 1.77
CA TRP A 85 -23.42 -3.02 0.59
C TRP A 85 -22.22 -2.30 -0.04
N PRO A 86 -22.08 -0.96 0.02
CA PRO A 86 -20.87 -0.32 -0.52
C PRO A 86 -19.60 -0.84 0.14
N LEU A 87 -19.62 -1.11 1.46
CA LEU A 87 -18.47 -1.68 2.16
C LEU A 87 -18.13 -3.08 1.65
N PHE A 88 -19.15 -3.91 1.39
CA PHE A 88 -18.94 -5.24 0.83
C PHE A 88 -18.19 -5.18 -0.51
N TRP A 89 -18.63 -4.32 -1.43
CA TRP A 89 -17.99 -4.20 -2.75
C TRP A 89 -16.58 -3.62 -2.69
N MET A 90 -16.35 -2.62 -1.83
CA MET A 90 -15.01 -2.08 -1.60
C MET A 90 -14.08 -3.14 -0.98
N GLY A 91 -14.57 -3.90 0.00
CA GLY A 91 -13.85 -5.00 0.60
C GLY A 91 -13.54 -6.10 -0.40
N LEU A 92 -14.53 -6.55 -1.18
CA LEU A 92 -14.35 -7.56 -2.23
C LEU A 92 -13.27 -7.12 -3.23
N TYR A 93 -13.29 -5.87 -3.67
CA TYR A 93 -12.23 -5.30 -4.51
C TYR A 93 -10.85 -5.45 -3.86
N CYS A 94 -10.70 -5.05 -2.59
CA CYS A 94 -9.42 -5.16 -1.88
C CYS A 94 -8.95 -6.62 -1.76
N TYR A 95 -9.86 -7.55 -1.49
CA TYR A 95 -9.55 -8.98 -1.43
C TYR A 95 -9.10 -9.54 -2.78
N LEU A 96 -9.81 -9.20 -3.86
CA LEU A 96 -9.44 -9.63 -5.20
C LEU A 96 -8.05 -9.09 -5.58
N ILE A 97 -7.80 -7.79 -5.36
CA ILE A 97 -6.48 -7.21 -5.64
C ILE A 97 -5.41 -7.88 -4.78
N GLY A 98 -5.61 -8.02 -3.45
CA GLY A 98 -4.61 -8.63 -2.57
C GLY A 98 -4.27 -10.07 -2.98
N ILE A 99 -5.26 -10.90 -3.31
CA ILE A 99 -5.02 -12.29 -3.72
C ILE A 99 -4.36 -12.35 -5.10
N PHE A 100 -4.87 -11.63 -6.09
CA PHE A 100 -4.34 -11.67 -7.46
C PHE A 100 -3.07 -10.83 -7.63
N TYR A 101 -2.63 -10.10 -6.59
CA TYR A 101 -1.38 -9.37 -6.65
C TYR A 101 -0.17 -10.30 -6.83
N SER A 102 -0.14 -11.42 -6.09
CA SER A 102 0.93 -12.43 -6.15
C SER A 102 0.47 -13.81 -6.63
N SER A 103 -0.82 -13.97 -6.98
CA SER A 103 -1.39 -15.25 -7.36
C SER A 103 -2.01 -15.24 -8.75
N GLY A 104 -2.18 -16.45 -9.32
CA GLY A 104 -2.81 -16.65 -10.62
C GLY A 104 -1.79 -16.79 -11.76
N PRO A 105 -2.28 -16.99 -12.99
CA PRO A 105 -1.40 -17.28 -14.15
C PRO A 105 -0.54 -16.09 -14.58
N ARG A 106 -0.96 -14.87 -14.24
CA ARG A 106 -0.21 -13.61 -14.41
C ARG A 106 -0.52 -12.68 -13.24
N PRO A 107 0.26 -12.77 -12.14
CA PRO A 107 0.08 -11.91 -10.99
C PRO A 107 0.16 -10.42 -11.35
N LEU A 108 -0.64 -9.58 -10.71
CA LEU A 108 -0.62 -8.13 -10.95
C LEU A 108 0.76 -7.52 -10.68
N SER A 109 1.52 -8.10 -9.74
CA SER A 109 2.90 -7.70 -9.43
C SER A 109 3.88 -7.93 -10.59
N SER A 110 3.54 -8.81 -11.54
CA SER A 110 4.36 -9.09 -12.73
C SER A 110 3.96 -8.27 -13.95
N LEU A 111 2.96 -7.41 -13.83
CA LEU A 111 2.41 -6.58 -14.89
C LEU A 111 2.78 -5.10 -14.70
N PRO A 112 2.71 -4.24 -15.75
CA PRO A 112 2.99 -2.81 -15.65
C PRO A 112 1.90 -2.02 -14.90
N LEU A 113 1.18 -2.67 -14.01
CA LEU A 113 0.07 -2.14 -13.21
C LEU A 113 0.28 -2.37 -11.71
N GLY A 114 1.36 -3.06 -11.32
CA GLY A 114 1.63 -3.43 -9.92
C GLY A 114 1.71 -2.21 -9.01
N GLU A 115 2.44 -1.18 -9.43
CA GLU A 115 2.59 0.08 -8.69
C GLU A 115 1.26 0.79 -8.50
N PHE A 116 0.44 0.83 -9.56
CA PHE A 116 -0.88 1.46 -9.49
C PHE A 116 -1.81 0.72 -8.53
N PHE A 117 -1.97 -0.59 -8.69
CA PHE A 117 -2.88 -1.35 -7.83
C PHE A 117 -2.43 -1.38 -6.37
N SER A 118 -1.13 -1.49 -6.10
CA SER A 118 -0.59 -1.42 -4.75
C SER A 118 -0.89 -0.05 -4.11
N GLY A 119 -0.50 1.05 -4.75
CA GLY A 119 -0.73 2.40 -4.26
C GLY A 119 -2.21 2.72 -4.09
N PHE A 120 -3.02 2.46 -5.11
CA PHE A 120 -4.44 2.77 -5.11
C PHE A 120 -5.20 1.96 -4.03
N THR A 121 -4.93 0.66 -3.91
CA THR A 121 -5.63 -0.19 -2.93
C THR A 121 -5.19 0.14 -1.50
N MET A 122 -3.90 0.17 -1.22
CA MET A 122 -3.40 0.36 0.14
C MET A 122 -3.42 1.84 0.57
N GLY A 123 -3.28 2.78 -0.36
CA GLY A 123 -3.32 4.21 -0.06
C GLY A 123 -4.74 4.76 -0.04
N PHE A 124 -5.45 4.67 -1.17
CA PHE A 124 -6.76 5.30 -1.33
C PHE A 124 -7.92 4.44 -0.84
N MET A 125 -8.02 3.17 -1.27
CA MET A 125 -9.20 2.34 -0.94
C MET A 125 -9.32 2.08 0.56
N ILE A 126 -8.21 1.82 1.26
CA ILE A 126 -8.21 1.68 2.73
C ILE A 126 -8.70 2.98 3.39
N SER A 127 -8.25 4.14 2.90
CA SER A 127 -8.68 5.44 3.41
C SER A 127 -10.16 5.70 3.15
N LEU A 128 -10.64 5.37 1.94
CA LEU A 128 -12.06 5.51 1.56
C LEU A 128 -12.96 4.64 2.43
N ILE A 129 -12.58 3.38 2.65
CA ILE A 129 -13.32 2.46 3.54
C ILE A 129 -13.36 3.04 4.97
N CYS A 130 -12.24 3.53 5.48
CA CYS A 130 -12.17 4.12 6.82
C CYS A 130 -13.11 5.34 6.95
N VAL A 131 -13.15 6.22 5.95
CA VAL A 131 -14.08 7.36 5.94
C VAL A 131 -15.52 6.87 5.84
N TYR A 132 -15.82 5.94 4.93
CA TYR A 132 -17.16 5.40 4.75
C TYR A 132 -17.70 4.74 6.02
N LEU A 133 -16.89 3.96 6.75
CA LEU A 133 -17.26 3.35 8.03
C LEU A 133 -17.72 4.37 9.09
N ASN A 134 -17.18 5.58 9.04
CA ASN A 134 -17.51 6.64 9.98
C ASN A 134 -18.65 7.55 9.51
N THR A 135 -19.10 7.42 8.26
CA THR A 135 -20.05 8.36 7.64
C THR A 135 -21.14 7.66 6.83
N TYR A 136 -21.25 6.33 6.92
CA TYR A 136 -22.10 5.53 6.04
C TYR A 136 -23.57 5.98 5.97
N GLU A 137 -24.11 6.56 7.03
CA GLU A 137 -25.49 7.09 7.07
C GLU A 137 -25.65 8.37 6.25
N THR A 138 -24.59 9.17 6.12
CA THR A 138 -24.60 10.50 5.49
C THR A 138 -23.65 10.59 4.29
N PHE A 139 -22.98 9.49 3.93
CA PHE A 139 -21.96 9.47 2.89
C PHE A 139 -22.56 9.81 1.52
N GLN A 140 -21.98 10.82 0.88
CA GLN A 140 -22.40 11.24 -0.45
C GLN A 140 -21.45 10.71 -1.52
N TRP A 141 -21.96 9.86 -2.40
CA TRP A 141 -21.23 9.30 -3.54
C TRP A 141 -21.17 10.31 -4.71
N ASN A 142 -20.42 11.41 -4.52
CA ASN A 142 -20.21 12.42 -5.53
C ASN A 142 -18.71 12.69 -5.73
N SER A 143 -18.38 13.37 -6.85
CA SER A 143 -16.99 13.66 -7.22
C SER A 143 -16.25 14.54 -6.21
N ALA A 144 -16.95 15.44 -5.52
CA ALA A 144 -16.33 16.32 -4.52
C ALA A 144 -15.88 15.52 -3.30
N THR A 145 -16.76 14.65 -2.74
CA THR A 145 -16.43 13.78 -1.61
C THR A 145 -15.30 12.81 -1.95
N LEU A 146 -15.44 12.08 -3.07
CA LEU A 146 -14.43 11.12 -3.48
C LEU A 146 -13.09 11.78 -3.83
N GLY A 147 -13.12 12.92 -4.52
CA GLY A 147 -11.95 13.71 -4.87
C GLY A 147 -11.24 14.27 -3.63
N GLY A 148 -12.01 14.74 -2.63
CA GLY A 148 -11.44 15.22 -1.37
C GLY A 148 -10.73 14.11 -0.59
N ILE A 149 -11.37 12.94 -0.44
CA ILE A 149 -10.76 11.77 0.20
C ILE A 149 -9.52 11.32 -0.57
N PHE A 150 -9.62 11.27 -1.91
CA PHE A 150 -8.49 10.88 -2.77
C PHE A 150 -7.31 11.85 -2.59
N LEU A 151 -7.54 13.15 -2.58
CA LEU A 151 -6.49 14.15 -2.44
C LEU A 151 -5.76 14.05 -1.09
N ILE A 152 -6.49 13.81 0.00
CA ILE A 152 -5.90 13.61 1.34
C ILE A 152 -5.11 12.30 1.41
N ALA A 153 -5.59 11.24 0.77
CA ALA A 153 -4.93 9.94 0.72
C ALA A 153 -3.79 9.87 -0.30
N LEU A 154 -3.74 10.80 -1.28
CA LEU A 154 -2.83 10.77 -2.41
C LEU A 154 -1.34 10.70 -2.02
N PRO A 155 -0.83 11.41 -1.00
CA PRO A 155 0.56 11.28 -0.60
C PRO A 155 0.93 9.83 -0.25
N ASN A 156 0.13 9.16 0.58
CA ASN A 156 0.35 7.76 0.95
C ASN A 156 0.21 6.82 -0.24
N THR A 157 -0.80 7.06 -1.10
CA THR A 157 -0.99 6.33 -2.36
C THR A 157 0.26 6.37 -3.22
N LEU A 158 0.85 7.55 -3.37
CA LEU A 158 2.06 7.75 -4.19
C LEU A 158 3.31 7.18 -3.54
N TRP A 159 3.48 7.28 -2.22
CA TRP A 159 4.64 6.69 -1.54
C TRP A 159 4.59 5.17 -1.55
N ILE A 160 3.40 4.55 -1.45
CA ILE A 160 3.24 3.09 -1.59
C ILE A 160 3.55 2.66 -3.03
N ALA A 161 2.97 3.34 -4.03
CA ALA A 161 3.29 3.09 -5.44
C ALA A 161 4.80 3.24 -5.72
N ASN A 162 5.41 4.25 -5.11
CA ASN A 162 6.84 4.55 -5.24
C ASN A 162 7.74 3.50 -4.57
N LEU A 163 7.28 2.88 -3.47
CA LEU A 163 7.95 1.74 -2.86
C LEU A 163 7.99 0.56 -3.84
N MET A 164 6.87 0.23 -4.49
CA MET A 164 6.80 -0.83 -5.48
C MET A 164 7.64 -0.50 -6.73
N LEU A 165 7.61 0.74 -7.17
CA LEU A 165 8.45 1.21 -8.28
C LEU A 165 9.94 1.04 -7.96
N ALA A 166 10.37 1.39 -6.74
CA ALA A 166 11.75 1.19 -6.30
C ALA A 166 12.15 -0.28 -6.26
N ASN A 167 11.22 -1.15 -5.83
CA ASN A 167 11.39 -2.59 -5.88
C ASN A 167 11.69 -3.05 -7.30
N ASN A 168 10.81 -2.71 -8.24
CA ASN A 168 10.90 -3.12 -9.65
C ASN A 168 12.12 -2.50 -10.36
N ILE A 169 12.56 -1.29 -9.95
CA ILE A 169 13.82 -0.70 -10.47
C ILE A 169 15.04 -1.50 -10.00
N CYS A 170 15.05 -1.98 -8.76
CA CYS A 170 16.16 -2.79 -8.24
C CYS A 170 16.20 -4.17 -8.88
N ASP A 171 15.05 -4.76 -9.14
CA ASP A 171 14.89 -6.15 -9.55
C ASP A 171 14.74 -6.30 -11.08
N LEU A 172 14.91 -5.24 -11.88
CA LEU A 172 14.62 -5.24 -13.33
C LEU A 172 15.22 -6.44 -14.08
N GLU A 173 16.50 -6.73 -13.90
CA GLU A 173 17.17 -7.83 -14.60
C GLU A 173 16.66 -9.20 -14.13
N GLU A 174 16.39 -9.35 -12.84
CA GLU A 174 15.83 -10.55 -12.25
C GLU A 174 14.38 -10.78 -12.70
N ASP A 175 13.57 -9.72 -12.74
CA ASP A 175 12.19 -9.75 -13.23
C ASP A 175 12.14 -10.19 -14.70
N GLU A 176 12.95 -9.61 -15.58
CA GLU A 176 13.01 -9.97 -17.00
C GLU A 176 13.40 -11.43 -17.20
N ASN A 177 14.40 -11.93 -16.46
CA ASN A 177 14.80 -13.33 -16.48
C ASN A 177 13.70 -14.30 -16.03
N ASN A 178 12.81 -13.83 -15.16
CA ASN A 178 11.65 -14.59 -14.68
C ASN A 178 10.36 -14.31 -15.49
N ASN A 179 10.45 -13.69 -16.68
CA ASN A 179 9.33 -13.30 -17.53
C ASN A 179 8.30 -12.40 -16.82
N ARG A 180 8.75 -11.58 -15.88
CA ARG A 180 7.98 -10.54 -15.21
C ARG A 180 8.22 -9.21 -15.91
N TYR A 181 7.20 -8.68 -16.55
CA TYR A 181 7.31 -7.45 -17.33
C TYR A 181 6.59 -6.30 -16.59
N THR A 182 7.26 -5.80 -15.57
CA THR A 182 6.77 -4.70 -14.73
C THR A 182 6.81 -3.35 -15.46
N LEU A 183 6.27 -2.29 -14.87
CA LEU A 183 6.29 -0.96 -15.47
C LEU A 183 7.69 -0.51 -15.88
N VAL A 184 8.71 -0.87 -15.09
CA VAL A 184 10.10 -0.48 -15.34
C VAL A 184 10.68 -1.16 -16.57
N HIS A 185 10.22 -2.37 -16.93
CA HIS A 185 10.58 -3.02 -18.19
C HIS A 185 10.25 -2.14 -19.41
N TYR A 186 9.04 -1.56 -19.42
CA TYR A 186 8.57 -0.73 -20.55
C TYR A 186 9.14 0.70 -20.54
N LEU A 187 9.33 1.28 -19.37
CA LEU A 187 9.87 2.64 -19.23
C LEU A 187 11.39 2.70 -19.35
N GLY A 188 12.05 1.61 -18.96
CA GLY A 188 13.49 1.58 -18.70
C GLY A 188 13.86 2.24 -17.37
N LYS A 189 14.98 1.83 -16.82
CA LYS A 189 15.50 2.26 -15.51
C LYS A 189 15.58 3.78 -15.34
N SER A 190 16.04 4.49 -16.39
CA SER A 190 16.20 5.96 -16.33
C SER A 190 14.86 6.70 -16.16
N GLN A 191 13.81 6.28 -16.88
CA GLN A 191 12.48 6.88 -16.76
C GLN A 191 11.82 6.45 -15.45
N GLY A 192 12.01 5.18 -15.02
CA GLY A 192 11.57 4.72 -13.71
C GLY A 192 12.11 5.60 -12.57
N LEU A 193 13.40 5.94 -12.61
CA LEU A 193 14.01 6.84 -11.63
C LEU A 193 13.44 8.27 -11.68
N ARG A 194 13.16 8.80 -12.87
CA ARG A 194 12.49 10.12 -13.00
C ARG A 194 11.08 10.07 -12.42
N LEU A 195 10.33 8.99 -12.69
CA LEU A 195 9.01 8.76 -12.12
C LEU A 195 9.08 8.68 -10.59
N PHE A 196 10.09 7.98 -10.03
CA PHE A 196 10.32 7.91 -8.59
C PHE A 196 10.44 9.29 -7.93
N VAL A 197 11.22 10.20 -8.54
CA VAL A 197 11.35 11.58 -8.07
C VAL A 197 10.03 12.34 -8.20
N LEU A 198 9.35 12.21 -9.35
CA LEU A 198 8.11 12.92 -9.65
C LEU A 198 7.00 12.53 -8.65
N LEU A 199 6.84 11.25 -8.32
CA LEU A 199 5.84 10.79 -7.36
C LEU A 199 6.08 11.39 -5.97
N ASN A 200 7.34 11.50 -5.52
CA ASN A 200 7.67 12.19 -4.26
C ASN A 200 7.28 13.68 -4.30
N ILE A 201 7.55 14.37 -5.41
CA ILE A 201 7.17 15.79 -5.57
C ILE A 201 5.65 15.94 -5.52
N ILE A 202 4.92 15.11 -6.29
CA ILE A 202 3.45 15.18 -6.36
C ILE A 202 2.84 14.88 -4.98
N ALA A 203 3.41 13.99 -4.18
CA ALA A 203 2.95 13.72 -2.82
C ALA A 203 2.96 14.99 -1.94
N PHE A 204 4.04 15.78 -1.96
CA PHE A 204 4.10 17.04 -1.21
C PHE A 204 3.20 18.13 -1.81
N VAL A 205 3.07 18.19 -3.14
CA VAL A 205 2.11 19.10 -3.79
C VAL A 205 0.68 18.76 -3.40
N ALA A 206 0.33 17.47 -3.29
CA ALA A 206 -0.99 17.05 -2.84
C ALA A 206 -1.29 17.48 -1.40
N ILE A 207 -0.29 17.40 -0.49
CA ILE A 207 -0.42 17.91 0.89
C ILE A 207 -0.75 19.42 0.87
N LEU A 208 0.04 20.20 0.13
CA LEU A 208 -0.18 21.64 0.01
C LEU A 208 -1.58 21.94 -0.55
N THR A 209 -1.97 21.23 -1.62
CA THR A 209 -3.27 21.41 -2.26
C THR A 209 -4.43 21.06 -1.33
N ALA A 210 -4.32 19.99 -0.55
CA ALA A 210 -5.34 19.59 0.42
C ALA A 210 -5.55 20.66 1.51
N VAL A 211 -4.48 21.31 1.96
CA VAL A 211 -4.56 22.42 2.94
C VAL A 211 -5.15 23.67 2.32
N VAL A 212 -4.71 24.06 1.12
CA VAL A 212 -5.23 25.24 0.41
C VAL A 212 -6.73 25.11 0.11
N LEU A 213 -7.20 23.91 -0.21
CA LEU A 213 -8.62 23.63 -0.42
C LEU A 213 -9.41 23.41 0.87
N HIS A 214 -8.81 23.64 2.04
CA HIS A 214 -9.43 23.46 3.37
C HIS A 214 -9.96 22.04 3.65
N LEU A 215 -9.44 21.03 2.93
CA LEU A 215 -9.76 19.63 3.15
C LEU A 215 -8.97 19.02 4.32
N ALA A 216 -7.85 19.61 4.66
CA ALA A 216 -6.96 19.20 5.75
C ALA A 216 -6.58 20.40 6.64
N PRO A 217 -6.29 20.17 7.94
CA PRO A 217 -5.85 21.23 8.82
C PRO A 217 -4.49 21.80 8.37
N TRP A 218 -4.26 23.10 8.65
CA TRP A 218 -3.01 23.78 8.29
C TRP A 218 -1.77 23.10 8.90
N THR A 219 -1.93 22.43 10.02
CA THR A 219 -0.86 21.66 10.68
C THR A 219 -0.31 20.54 9.81
N MET A 220 -1.08 20.06 8.81
CA MET A 220 -0.60 19.06 7.85
C MET A 220 0.64 19.56 7.07
N LEU A 221 0.86 20.89 6.98
CA LEU A 221 2.07 21.47 6.42
C LEU A 221 3.34 21.14 7.24
N LEU A 222 3.22 20.75 8.51
CA LEU A 222 4.35 20.28 9.31
C LEU A 222 5.01 19.04 8.68
N THR A 223 4.29 18.30 7.84
CA THR A 223 4.88 17.20 7.03
C THR A 223 6.05 17.68 6.16
N PHE A 224 6.10 18.96 5.79
CA PHE A 224 7.24 19.50 5.05
C PHE A 224 8.55 19.53 5.84
N LEU A 225 8.50 19.40 7.16
CA LEU A 225 9.72 19.27 7.99
C LEU A 225 10.54 18.02 7.65
N VAL A 226 9.91 16.97 7.12
CA VAL A 226 10.62 15.76 6.68
C VAL A 226 11.06 15.81 5.21
N LEU A 227 10.74 16.88 4.46
CA LEU A 227 11.16 17.04 3.06
C LEU A 227 12.68 16.93 2.85
N PRO A 228 13.55 17.55 3.68
CA PRO A 228 15.00 17.37 3.52
C PRO A 228 15.45 15.92 3.68
N PHE A 229 14.82 15.17 4.59
CA PHE A 229 15.08 13.73 4.77
C PHE A 229 14.63 12.93 3.54
N VAL A 230 13.40 13.13 3.08
CA VAL A 230 12.86 12.46 1.88
C VAL A 230 13.74 12.75 0.67
N TRP A 231 14.16 14.01 0.49
CA TRP A 231 15.05 14.39 -0.59
C TRP A 231 16.43 13.73 -0.51
N LYS A 232 17.01 13.61 0.69
CA LYS A 232 18.25 12.88 0.91
C LYS A 232 18.13 11.41 0.52
N GLN A 233 17.06 10.72 0.95
CA GLN A 233 16.82 9.32 0.60
C GLN A 233 16.60 9.15 -0.91
N THR A 234 15.85 10.08 -1.53
CA THR A 234 15.62 10.10 -2.98
C THR A 234 16.94 10.21 -3.74
N LYS A 235 17.84 11.13 -3.35
CA LYS A 235 19.18 11.28 -3.98
C LYS A 235 20.04 10.03 -3.82
N LEU A 236 20.02 9.39 -2.65
CA LEU A 236 20.77 8.15 -2.41
C LEU A 236 20.25 7.02 -3.33
N PHE A 237 18.94 6.87 -3.46
CA PHE A 237 18.36 5.88 -4.37
C PHE A 237 18.65 6.20 -5.84
N MET A 238 18.61 7.47 -6.24
CA MET A 238 18.96 7.89 -7.60
C MET A 238 20.41 7.57 -7.97
N HIS A 239 21.32 7.63 -7.01
CA HIS A 239 22.75 7.37 -7.26
C HIS A 239 23.07 5.88 -7.44
N LYS A 240 22.39 4.99 -6.67
CA LYS A 240 22.64 3.54 -6.69
C LYS A 240 21.33 2.80 -6.46
N GLN A 241 21.08 1.73 -7.23
CA GLN A 241 19.89 0.90 -7.13
C GLN A 241 20.30 -0.55 -6.90
N ILE A 242 20.52 -0.91 -5.64
CA ILE A 242 20.83 -2.27 -5.19
C ILE A 242 19.83 -2.67 -4.10
N LYS A 243 19.11 -3.76 -4.33
CA LYS A 243 18.04 -4.25 -3.46
C LYS A 243 18.42 -4.27 -1.98
N ARG A 244 19.57 -4.87 -1.64
CA ARG A 244 20.03 -5.05 -0.25
C ARG A 244 20.55 -3.75 0.39
N GLU A 245 20.86 -2.71 -0.39
CA GLU A 245 21.51 -1.50 0.12
C GLU A 245 20.61 -0.26 0.07
N THR A 246 19.94 -0.04 -1.06
CA THR A 246 19.27 1.23 -1.35
C THR A 246 17.77 1.14 -1.47
N PHE A 247 17.16 -0.04 -1.62
CA PHE A 247 15.71 -0.21 -1.54
C PHE A 247 15.15 0.33 -0.23
N VAL A 248 15.89 0.20 0.86
CA VAL A 248 15.54 0.75 2.19
C VAL A 248 15.33 2.27 2.16
N CYS A 249 15.85 3.00 1.17
CA CYS A 249 15.59 4.43 1.01
C CYS A 249 14.10 4.67 0.71
N ALA A 250 13.48 3.88 -0.16
CA ALA A 250 12.05 3.97 -0.47
C ALA A 250 11.19 3.58 0.75
N VAL A 251 11.59 2.53 1.49
CA VAL A 251 10.94 2.14 2.75
C VAL A 251 10.96 3.28 3.76
N LYS A 252 12.10 3.95 3.93
CA LYS A 252 12.25 5.10 4.84
C LYS A 252 11.42 6.30 4.39
N ILE A 253 11.32 6.56 3.08
CA ILE A 253 10.49 7.64 2.54
C ILE A 253 9.03 7.39 2.90
N LEU A 254 8.50 6.18 2.61
CA LEU A 254 7.13 5.81 2.95
C LEU A 254 6.89 5.92 4.47
N ALA A 255 7.71 5.28 5.28
CA ALA A 255 7.50 5.24 6.73
C ALA A 255 7.53 6.65 7.36
N VAL A 256 8.56 7.43 7.07
CA VAL A 256 8.71 8.78 7.65
C VAL A 256 7.67 9.74 7.07
N GLY A 257 7.40 9.69 5.77
CA GLY A 257 6.41 10.53 5.11
C GLY A 257 5.00 10.27 5.64
N ALA A 258 4.57 9.00 5.68
CA ALA A 258 3.25 8.61 6.17
C ALA A 258 3.08 8.95 7.66
N CYS A 259 4.05 8.62 8.51
CA CYS A 259 4.00 8.98 9.93
C CYS A 259 3.92 10.50 10.14
N ALA A 260 4.74 11.27 9.42
CA ALA A 260 4.73 12.72 9.51
C ALA A 260 3.38 13.30 9.08
N GLN A 261 2.80 12.80 7.97
CA GLN A 261 1.47 13.24 7.50
C GLN A 261 0.38 12.94 8.54
N VAL A 262 0.33 11.72 9.07
CA VAL A 262 -0.70 11.31 10.05
C VAL A 262 -0.55 12.11 11.35
N ILE A 263 0.66 12.25 11.88
CA ILE A 263 0.93 13.01 13.11
C ILE A 263 0.57 14.48 12.91
N SER A 264 1.00 15.09 11.81
CA SER A 264 0.71 16.49 11.48
C SER A 264 -0.80 16.75 11.34
N PHE A 265 -1.52 15.82 10.71
CA PHE A 265 -2.98 15.88 10.60
C PHE A 265 -3.62 15.75 12.00
N ALA A 266 -3.18 14.78 12.81
CA ALA A 266 -3.71 14.54 14.14
C ALA A 266 -3.52 15.76 15.09
N ILE A 267 -2.38 16.45 15.01
CA ILE A 267 -2.15 17.69 15.76
C ILE A 267 -3.25 18.72 15.44
N GLY A 268 -3.65 18.85 14.18
CA GLY A 268 -4.72 19.79 13.79
C GLY A 268 -6.14 19.38 14.21
N LEU A 269 -6.31 18.16 14.73
CA LEU A 269 -7.59 17.75 15.34
C LEU A 269 -7.70 18.17 16.82
N ILE A 270 -6.56 18.49 17.45
CA ILE A 270 -6.45 18.80 18.87
C ILE A 270 -6.41 20.33 19.07
N LEU A 271 -5.82 21.06 18.12
CA LEU A 271 -5.76 22.52 18.11
C LEU A 271 -7.03 23.16 17.55
#